data_b1c17e210b5db4f6629d55c1b5f8a8bf
#
_entry.id   b1c17e210b5db4f6629d55c1b5f8a8bf
#
_cell.length_a   1.000
_cell.length_b   1.000
_cell.length_c   1.000
_cell.angle_alpha   90.00
_cell.angle_beta   90.00
_cell.angle_gamma   90.00
#
_symmetry.space_group_name_H-M   'P 1'
#
loop_
_entity.id
_entity.type
_entity.pdbx_description
1 polymer ?
#
loop_
_entity_poly.entity_id
_entity_poly.type
_entity_poly.pdbx_seq_one_letter_code
_entity_poly.pdbx_strand_id
1 'polypeptide(L)'
;MNENNNYNYQNLEYKNEKSIKNDDIITHSEKEKIHPYRKYQIIILLLLILLFLFIYLIFSLNTELTFLIKKNKNLSKQKSRKIRQIKFSNILSEIIELNYKLFYNLDKEPNIETIKTVSDYYMLTKFLKDQMQEDEKNSRILFIMCYKATIDGDIASSFRKKCENLSPLIFIIETTDGFRFGGYTSSFLNNSRNSFINDPYSFIFSFDTRKKYKIIKNEEAVFDIKDNFPSFGSNDIVIKDGFLNNKTSYSMFPINFEEDTEALGAYQLTGGVKFFQIKEMEVIIPWI
;
A
#
# COMPACT_ATOMS: atom_id res chain seq x y z
N MET A 1 59.00 40.74 16.23
CA MET A 1 59.20 39.69 17.20
C MET A 1 58.68 38.43 16.53
N ASN A 2 59.56 37.77 15.80
CA ASN A 2 60.39 36.65 16.26
C ASN A 2 59.54 35.45 16.59
N GLU A 3 59.73 34.28 16.09
CA GLU A 3 60.82 33.54 15.41
C GLU A 3 60.25 32.23 14.94
N ASN A 4 60.64 31.77 13.72
CA ASN A 4 61.51 30.59 13.51
C ASN A 4 60.94 29.24 13.98
N ASN A 5 60.93 28.16 13.24
CA ASN A 5 61.90 27.48 12.44
C ASN A 5 61.24 26.25 11.76
N ASN A 6 61.38 25.99 10.50
CA ASN A 6 62.40 25.16 9.86
C ASN A 6 62.73 23.84 10.57
N TYR A 7 62.57 22.76 9.86
CA TYR A 7 63.28 21.46 9.77
C TYR A 7 62.28 20.39 9.32
N ASN A 8 62.45 19.52 8.33
CA ASN A 8 63.62 19.17 7.57
C ASN A 8 63.17 18.27 6.41
N TYR A 9 63.60 18.56 5.25
CA TYR A 9 63.68 17.58 4.16
C TYR A 9 64.82 16.61 4.51
N GLN A 10 64.50 15.33 4.57
CA GLN A 10 65.35 14.20 4.22
C GLN A 10 64.68 12.89 4.68
N ASN A 11 64.20 12.13 3.70
CA ASN A 11 64.30 10.68 3.63
C ASN A 11 63.40 10.18 2.50
N LEU A 12 63.75 10.58 1.31
CA LEU A 12 63.45 9.84 0.09
C LEU A 12 64.67 8.94 -0.15
N GLU A 13 64.46 7.76 -0.59
CA GLU A 13 65.38 6.69 -0.94
C GLU A 13 65.64 5.68 0.18
N TYR A 14 64.78 4.67 0.25
CA TYR A 14 65.14 3.22 0.37
C TYR A 14 63.81 2.45 0.55
N LYS A 15 63.28 1.93 -0.55
CA LYS A 15 62.50 0.68 -0.61
C LYS A 15 61.77 0.53 -1.95
N ASN A 16 62.48 0.60 -3.01
CA ASN A 16 62.12 -0.07 -4.24
C ASN A 16 63.05 -1.29 -4.36
N GLU A 17 62.56 -2.44 -3.93
CA GLU A 17 63.01 -3.78 -4.33
C GLU A 17 62.41 -4.81 -3.35
N LYS A 18 61.11 -5.10 -3.49
CA LYS A 18 60.47 -6.37 -3.09
C LYS A 18 58.96 -6.32 -3.29
N SER A 19 58.52 -6.18 -4.51
CA SER A 19 57.12 -6.46 -4.82
C SER A 19 56.92 -6.88 -6.28
N ILE A 20 57.76 -7.78 -6.74
CA ILE A 20 57.52 -8.47 -8.01
C ILE A 20 57.66 -9.95 -7.67
N LYS A 21 56.62 -10.58 -7.12
CA LYS A 21 56.38 -12.03 -7.09
C LYS A 21 55.13 -12.41 -6.26
N ASN A 22 54.02 -11.68 -6.35
CA ASN A 22 52.76 -12.15 -5.76
C ASN A 22 51.53 -11.82 -6.61
N ASP A 23 51.70 -11.37 -7.86
CA ASP A 23 50.55 -10.99 -8.69
C ASP A 23 49.98 -12.13 -9.56
N ASP A 24 50.56 -13.33 -9.52
CA ASP A 24 50.12 -14.44 -10.39
C ASP A 24 49.29 -15.53 -9.70
N ILE A 25 48.95 -15.39 -8.43
CA ILE A 25 48.10 -16.40 -7.72
C ILE A 25 46.70 -15.89 -7.35
N ILE A 26 46.40 -14.62 -7.58
CA ILE A 26 45.08 -14.06 -7.22
C ILE A 26 44.08 -14.03 -8.39
N THR A 27 44.47 -14.39 -9.60
CA THR A 27 43.62 -14.25 -10.78
C THR A 27 42.75 -15.48 -11.14
N HIS A 28 42.85 -16.59 -10.40
CA HIS A 28 42.02 -17.79 -10.70
C HIS A 28 40.89 -18.10 -9.68
N SER A 29 40.83 -17.39 -8.55
CA SER A 29 39.82 -17.64 -7.52
C SER A 29 38.64 -16.63 -7.52
N GLU A 30 38.74 -15.53 -8.25
CA GLU A 30 37.67 -14.51 -8.30
C GLU A 30 36.67 -14.65 -9.47
N LYS A 31 36.86 -15.62 -10.37
CA LYS A 31 36.01 -15.81 -11.54
C LYS A 31 34.77 -16.65 -11.31
N GLU A 32 34.53 -17.20 -10.14
CA GLU A 32 33.35 -18.06 -9.86
C GLU A 32 32.37 -17.56 -8.81
N LYS A 33 32.54 -16.38 -8.27
CA LYS A 33 31.47 -15.73 -7.52
C LYS A 33 30.70 -14.78 -8.44
N ILE A 34 30.05 -15.34 -9.47
CA ILE A 34 28.97 -14.62 -10.14
C ILE A 34 27.90 -14.41 -9.06
N HIS A 35 27.86 -13.18 -8.53
CA HIS A 35 26.94 -12.72 -7.50
C HIS A 35 25.55 -13.27 -7.81
N PRO A 36 24.86 -13.94 -6.89
CA PRO A 36 23.51 -14.46 -7.11
C PRO A 36 22.58 -13.36 -7.65
N TYR A 37 22.83 -12.12 -7.30
CA TYR A 37 22.16 -10.92 -7.79
C TYR A 37 22.19 -10.77 -9.33
N ARG A 38 23.28 -11.12 -10.01
CA ARG A 38 23.38 -11.06 -11.48
C ARG A 38 22.50 -12.11 -12.17
N LYS A 39 22.34 -13.29 -11.58
CA LYS A 39 21.42 -14.33 -12.09
C LYS A 39 19.98 -13.86 -11.96
N TYR A 40 19.62 -13.24 -10.84
CA TYR A 40 18.28 -12.67 -10.65
C TYR A 40 18.01 -11.50 -11.59
N GLN A 41 18.98 -10.63 -11.85
CA GLN A 41 18.82 -9.55 -12.83
C GLN A 41 18.58 -10.06 -14.26
N ILE A 42 19.27 -11.14 -14.67
CA ILE A 42 19.06 -11.76 -15.97
C ILE A 42 17.66 -12.41 -16.05
N ILE A 43 17.23 -13.09 -14.99
CA ILE A 43 15.90 -13.69 -14.91
C ILE A 43 14.82 -12.60 -14.96
N ILE A 44 14.98 -11.51 -14.20
CA ILE A 44 14.09 -10.35 -14.23
C ILE A 44 14.02 -9.74 -15.63
N LEU A 45 15.16 -9.56 -16.30
CA LEU A 45 15.20 -9.02 -17.65
C LEU A 45 14.48 -9.94 -18.66
N LEU A 46 14.68 -11.25 -18.54
CA LEU A 46 13.99 -12.24 -19.39
C LEU A 46 12.47 -12.24 -19.15
N LEU A 47 12.05 -12.13 -17.90
CA LEU A 47 10.64 -12.02 -17.52
C LEU A 47 10.00 -10.73 -18.05
N LEU A 48 10.73 -9.61 -17.99
CA LEU A 48 10.27 -8.34 -18.59
C LEU A 48 10.15 -8.44 -20.11
N ILE A 49 11.11 -9.10 -20.78
CA ILE A 49 11.04 -9.33 -22.23
C ILE A 49 9.83 -10.22 -22.58
N LEU A 50 9.60 -11.30 -21.83
CA LEU A 50 8.43 -12.17 -22.02
C LEU A 50 7.11 -11.41 -21.79
N LEU A 51 7.07 -10.54 -20.78
CA LEU A 51 5.92 -9.67 -20.52
C LEU A 51 5.68 -8.72 -21.69
N PHE A 52 6.73 -8.08 -22.21
CA PHE A 52 6.64 -7.22 -23.39
C PHE A 52 6.17 -7.96 -24.63
N LEU A 53 6.68 -9.16 -24.86
CA LEU A 53 6.25 -10.02 -25.97
C LEU A 53 4.77 -10.42 -25.84
N PHE A 54 4.33 -10.71 -24.62
CA PHE A 54 2.94 -11.06 -24.32
C PHE A 54 2.00 -9.88 -24.53
N ILE A 55 2.38 -8.68 -24.08
CA ILE A 55 1.65 -7.44 -24.32
C ILE A 55 1.57 -7.13 -25.83
N TYR A 56 2.68 -7.32 -26.55
CA TYR A 56 2.72 -7.17 -28.01
C TYR A 56 1.78 -8.18 -28.71
N LEU A 57 1.75 -9.43 -28.27
CA LEU A 57 0.85 -10.46 -28.80
C LEU A 57 -0.62 -10.09 -28.58
N ILE A 58 -0.96 -9.60 -27.37
CA ILE A 58 -2.32 -9.12 -27.06
C ILE A 58 -2.69 -7.92 -27.94
N PHE A 59 -1.76 -7.00 -28.17
CA PHE A 59 -1.98 -5.85 -29.03
C PHE A 59 -2.19 -6.28 -30.49
N SER A 60 -1.38 -7.23 -31.00
CA SER A 60 -1.49 -7.82 -32.33
C SER A 60 -2.82 -8.56 -32.51
N LEU A 61 -3.21 -9.40 -31.54
CA LEU A 61 -4.52 -10.08 -31.56
C LEU A 61 -5.70 -9.11 -31.52
N ASN A 62 -5.56 -8.00 -30.79
CA ASN A 62 -6.60 -6.97 -30.72
C ASN A 62 -6.71 -6.18 -32.04
N THR A 63 -5.61 -5.98 -32.76
CA THR A 63 -5.61 -5.36 -34.10
C THR A 63 -6.24 -6.27 -35.15
N GLU A 64 -5.93 -7.56 -35.14
CA GLU A 64 -6.60 -8.54 -36.03
C GLU A 64 -8.09 -8.67 -35.72
N LEU A 65 -8.45 -8.73 -34.44
CA LEU A 65 -9.86 -8.81 -34.03
C LEU A 65 -10.63 -7.55 -34.46
N THR A 66 -10.01 -6.37 -34.40
CA THR A 66 -10.60 -5.11 -34.88
C THR A 66 -10.75 -5.10 -36.40
N PHE A 67 -9.83 -5.71 -37.14
CA PHE A 67 -9.92 -5.86 -38.59
C PHE A 67 -11.08 -6.81 -38.99
N LEU A 68 -11.22 -7.96 -38.33
CA LEU A 68 -12.30 -8.92 -38.58
C LEU A 68 -13.69 -8.34 -38.24
N ILE A 69 -13.76 -7.49 -37.18
CA ILE A 69 -15.01 -6.83 -36.81
C ILE A 69 -15.38 -5.68 -37.76
N LYS A 70 -14.38 -5.01 -38.36
CA LYS A 70 -14.63 -4.01 -39.40
C LYS A 70 -15.25 -4.67 -40.66
N LYS A 71 -14.92 -5.91 -40.88
CA LYS A 71 -15.44 -6.74 -42.01
C LYS A 71 -16.89 -7.20 -41.75
N ASN A 72 -17.32 -7.29 -40.49
CA ASN A 72 -18.67 -7.73 -40.07
C ASN A 72 -19.53 -6.56 -39.58
N LYS A 73 -19.82 -5.61 -40.44
CA LYS A 73 -20.23 -4.22 -40.15
C LYS A 73 -21.65 -4.02 -39.59
N ASN A 74 -22.41 -5.04 -39.16
CA ASN A 74 -23.83 -4.86 -38.82
C ASN A 74 -24.33 -5.39 -37.46
N LEU A 75 -23.47 -5.72 -36.48
CA LEU A 75 -23.93 -6.16 -35.16
C LEU A 75 -23.29 -5.39 -33.99
N SER A 76 -24.11 -4.53 -33.43
CA SER A 76 -24.00 -3.94 -32.07
C SER A 76 -22.63 -3.41 -31.62
N LYS A 77 -22.21 -2.29 -32.16
CA LYS A 77 -20.99 -1.54 -31.74
C LYS A 77 -20.86 -1.29 -30.23
N GLN A 78 -21.94 -1.15 -29.50
CA GLN A 78 -21.91 -0.85 -28.06
C GLN A 78 -21.68 -2.08 -27.18
N LYS A 79 -22.32 -3.19 -27.48
CA LYS A 79 -22.22 -4.44 -26.69
C LYS A 79 -20.83 -5.05 -26.75
N SER A 80 -20.20 -5.00 -27.95
CA SER A 80 -18.85 -5.57 -28.17
C SER A 80 -17.73 -4.69 -27.56
N ARG A 81 -17.93 -3.36 -27.41
CA ARG A 81 -16.97 -2.49 -26.72
C ARG A 81 -16.96 -2.75 -25.21
N LYS A 82 -18.13 -2.92 -24.60
CA LYS A 82 -18.26 -3.20 -23.16
C LYS A 82 -17.66 -4.56 -22.77
N ILE A 83 -17.92 -5.58 -23.59
CA ILE A 83 -17.38 -6.93 -23.38
C ILE A 83 -15.84 -6.95 -23.53
N ARG A 84 -15.28 -6.17 -24.48
CA ARG A 84 -13.82 -6.07 -24.63
C ARG A 84 -13.15 -5.33 -23.48
N GLN A 85 -13.74 -4.26 -22.98
CA GLN A 85 -13.22 -3.55 -21.83
C GLN A 85 -13.19 -4.45 -20.59
N ILE A 86 -14.26 -5.23 -20.38
CA ILE A 86 -14.33 -6.18 -19.26
C ILE A 86 -13.29 -7.29 -19.42
N LYS A 87 -13.14 -7.89 -20.62
CA LYS A 87 -12.13 -8.94 -20.87
C LYS A 87 -10.71 -8.42 -20.72
N PHE A 88 -10.43 -7.23 -21.26
CA PHE A 88 -9.11 -6.60 -21.14
C PHE A 88 -8.78 -6.25 -19.68
N SER A 89 -9.76 -5.70 -18.93
CA SER A 89 -9.62 -5.41 -17.51
C SER A 89 -9.32 -6.67 -16.70
N ASN A 90 -10.02 -7.77 -16.97
CA ASN A 90 -9.81 -9.03 -16.26
C ASN A 90 -8.43 -9.65 -16.57
N ILE A 91 -8.01 -9.66 -17.83
CA ILE A 91 -6.67 -10.14 -18.22
C ILE A 91 -5.58 -9.26 -17.60
N LEU A 92 -5.77 -7.95 -17.60
CA LEU A 92 -4.80 -7.03 -17.01
C LEU A 92 -4.70 -7.24 -15.47
N SER A 93 -5.84 -7.48 -14.80
CA SER A 93 -5.84 -7.78 -13.37
C SER A 93 -5.13 -9.11 -13.05
N GLU A 94 -5.33 -10.15 -13.86
CA GLU A 94 -4.63 -11.44 -13.71
C GLU A 94 -3.12 -11.31 -13.96
N ILE A 95 -2.70 -10.53 -14.96
CA ILE A 95 -1.27 -10.26 -15.21
C ILE A 95 -0.65 -9.49 -14.06
N ILE A 96 -1.33 -8.47 -13.54
CA ILE A 96 -0.87 -7.69 -12.40
C ILE A 96 -0.75 -8.61 -11.17
N GLU A 97 -1.73 -9.48 -10.94
CA GLU A 97 -1.72 -10.43 -9.83
C GLU A 97 -0.58 -11.46 -9.94
N LEU A 98 -0.36 -12.02 -11.14
CA LEU A 98 0.75 -12.94 -11.39
C LEU A 98 2.11 -12.27 -11.21
N ASN A 99 2.29 -11.06 -11.72
CA ASN A 99 3.52 -10.30 -11.53
C ASN A 99 3.74 -9.97 -10.06
N TYR A 100 2.69 -9.61 -9.34
CA TYR A 100 2.77 -9.33 -7.92
C TYR A 100 3.20 -10.59 -7.14
N LYS A 101 2.59 -11.76 -7.38
CA LYS A 101 2.98 -13.03 -6.75
C LYS A 101 4.43 -13.42 -7.08
N LEU A 102 4.88 -13.19 -8.30
CA LEU A 102 6.24 -13.50 -8.74
C LEU A 102 7.30 -12.59 -8.09
N PHE A 103 7.02 -11.28 -8.02
CA PHE A 103 7.99 -10.29 -7.53
C PHE A 103 8.01 -10.15 -6.02
N TYR A 104 6.89 -10.42 -5.33
CA TYR A 104 6.74 -10.07 -3.93
C TYR A 104 6.67 -11.27 -2.98
N ASN A 105 6.71 -12.52 -3.48
CA ASN A 105 6.72 -13.71 -2.62
C ASN A 105 5.61 -13.63 -1.54
N LEU A 106 4.35 -13.49 -1.98
CA LEU A 106 3.18 -13.25 -1.12
C LEU A 106 2.97 -14.29 -0.01
N ASP A 107 3.63 -15.46 -0.11
CA ASP A 107 3.58 -16.50 0.92
C ASP A 107 4.14 -16.05 2.29
N LYS A 108 4.74 -14.86 2.37
CA LYS A 108 5.30 -14.25 3.60
C LYS A 108 4.58 -12.98 4.08
N GLU A 109 3.62 -12.45 3.32
CA GLU A 109 2.85 -11.29 3.77
C GLU A 109 1.79 -11.74 4.80
N PRO A 110 1.51 -10.94 5.84
CA PRO A 110 0.43 -11.25 6.77
C PRO A 110 -0.87 -11.40 5.99
N ASN A 111 -1.64 -12.45 6.29
CA ASN A 111 -2.92 -12.71 5.66
C ASN A 111 -3.94 -11.66 6.09
N ILE A 112 -3.98 -10.55 5.35
CA ILE A 112 -4.91 -9.45 5.57
C ILE A 112 -6.16 -9.75 4.73
N GLU A 113 -7.20 -10.27 5.39
CA GLU A 113 -8.41 -10.76 4.70
C GLU A 113 -9.26 -9.64 4.08
N THR A 114 -9.14 -8.43 4.63
CA THR A 114 -9.86 -7.25 4.12
C THR A 114 -9.25 -6.68 2.84
N ILE A 115 -7.97 -6.97 2.55
CA ILE A 115 -7.31 -6.68 1.27
C ILE A 115 -7.46 -7.91 0.37
N LYS A 116 -8.52 -7.95 -0.44
CA LYS A 116 -8.93 -9.16 -1.19
C LYS A 116 -8.19 -9.34 -2.51
N THR A 117 -7.65 -8.26 -3.07
CA THR A 117 -7.03 -8.29 -4.38
C THR A 117 -5.71 -7.53 -4.39
N VAL A 118 -4.84 -7.90 -5.32
CA VAL A 118 -3.61 -7.13 -5.62
C VAL A 118 -3.94 -5.68 -5.96
N SER A 119 -5.07 -5.45 -6.62
CA SER A 119 -5.54 -4.10 -6.94
C SER A 119 -5.88 -3.29 -5.69
N ASP A 120 -6.42 -3.91 -4.63
CA ASP A 120 -6.68 -3.26 -3.35
C ASP A 120 -5.37 -2.87 -2.66
N TYR A 121 -4.40 -3.79 -2.63
CA TYR A 121 -3.07 -3.52 -2.10
C TYR A 121 -2.39 -2.36 -2.84
N TYR A 122 -2.45 -2.38 -4.17
CA TYR A 122 -1.85 -1.32 -5.00
C TYR A 122 -2.50 0.04 -4.78
N MET A 123 -3.81 0.06 -4.63
CA MET A 123 -4.56 1.28 -4.32
C MET A 123 -4.14 1.86 -2.96
N LEU A 124 -4.08 1.01 -1.93
CA LEU A 124 -3.73 1.44 -0.58
C LEU A 124 -2.28 1.94 -0.51
N THR A 125 -1.34 1.21 -1.11
CA THR A 125 0.07 1.63 -1.19
C THR A 125 0.24 2.94 -1.96
N LYS A 126 -0.53 3.16 -3.04
CA LYS A 126 -0.54 4.43 -3.77
C LYS A 126 -1.02 5.58 -2.88
N PHE A 127 -2.11 5.37 -2.12
CA PHE A 127 -2.64 6.40 -1.22
C PHE A 127 -1.64 6.80 -0.14
N LEU A 128 -0.86 5.84 0.37
CA LEU A 128 0.21 6.10 1.33
C LEU A 128 1.38 6.85 0.68
N LYS A 129 1.82 6.40 -0.49
CA LYS A 129 2.93 7.03 -1.23
C LYS A 129 2.66 8.49 -1.61
N ASP A 130 1.40 8.85 -1.80
CA ASP A 130 1.01 10.25 -2.01
C ASP A 130 1.28 11.16 -0.79
N GLN A 131 1.52 10.58 0.40
CA GLN A 131 1.84 11.30 1.63
C GLN A 131 3.35 11.32 1.92
N MET A 132 4.15 10.57 1.15
CA MET A 132 5.59 10.40 1.36
C MET A 132 6.41 11.44 0.60
N GLN A 133 7.67 11.61 1.01
CA GLN A 133 8.65 12.39 0.27
C GLN A 133 9.04 11.67 -1.02
N GLU A 134 9.57 12.41 -2.01
CA GLU A 134 9.84 11.87 -3.34
C GLU A 134 10.86 10.73 -3.35
N ASP A 135 11.84 10.75 -2.47
CA ASP A 135 12.85 9.70 -2.30
C ASP A 135 12.27 8.40 -1.71
N GLU A 136 11.23 8.49 -0.89
CA GLU A 136 10.55 7.35 -0.27
C GLU A 136 9.50 6.72 -1.19
N LYS A 137 9.02 7.42 -2.21
CA LYS A 137 7.95 6.93 -3.12
C LYS A 137 8.31 5.65 -3.87
N ASN A 138 9.61 5.38 -4.06
CA ASN A 138 10.07 4.16 -4.71
C ASN A 138 10.26 2.98 -3.73
N SER A 139 10.14 3.21 -2.43
CA SER A 139 10.28 2.18 -1.41
C SER A 139 9.12 1.20 -1.46
N ARG A 140 9.40 -0.05 -1.07
CA ARG A 140 8.36 -1.05 -0.86
C ARG A 140 7.67 -0.78 0.46
N ILE A 141 6.34 -0.80 0.47
CA ILE A 141 5.53 -0.75 1.68
C ILE A 141 5.12 -2.17 2.05
N LEU A 142 5.46 -2.60 3.24
CA LEU A 142 4.97 -3.84 3.84
C LEU A 142 3.88 -3.50 4.84
N PHE A 143 2.91 -4.40 5.03
CA PHE A 143 1.88 -4.23 6.04
C PHE A 143 2.09 -5.24 7.17
N ILE A 144 2.13 -4.74 8.40
CA ILE A 144 2.23 -5.55 9.61
C ILE A 144 0.89 -5.45 10.34
N MET A 145 0.21 -6.58 10.53
CA MET A 145 -1.05 -6.62 11.27
C MET A 145 -0.78 -6.49 12.77
N CYS A 146 -1.42 -5.53 13.43
CA CYS A 146 -1.40 -5.43 14.89
C CYS A 146 -2.70 -5.91 15.55
N TYR A 147 -3.82 -5.89 14.84
CA TYR A 147 -5.12 -6.30 15.36
C TYR A 147 -6.01 -6.88 14.29
N LYS A 148 -6.74 -7.95 14.65
CA LYS A 148 -7.77 -8.58 13.82
C LYS A 148 -8.97 -8.93 14.70
N ALA A 149 -10.11 -8.35 14.43
CA ALA A 149 -11.28 -8.41 15.31
C ALA A 149 -11.81 -9.82 15.55
N THR A 150 -11.87 -10.66 14.52
CA THR A 150 -12.34 -12.07 14.65
C THR A 150 -11.41 -12.94 15.48
N ILE A 151 -10.15 -12.54 15.67
CA ILE A 151 -9.15 -13.28 16.48
C ILE A 151 -9.01 -12.64 17.87
N ASP A 152 -8.94 -11.32 17.94
CA ASP A 152 -8.55 -10.57 19.12
C ASP A 152 -9.75 -10.10 19.96
N GLY A 153 -10.95 -10.23 19.41
CA GLY A 153 -12.19 -9.74 20.01
C GLY A 153 -12.56 -8.34 19.55
N ASP A 154 -13.83 -7.99 19.64
CA ASP A 154 -14.45 -6.79 19.07
C ASP A 154 -14.73 -5.69 20.13
N ILE A 155 -13.82 -5.55 21.09
CA ILE A 155 -13.85 -4.52 22.13
C ILE A 155 -12.60 -3.62 22.06
N ALA A 156 -12.77 -2.36 22.37
CA ALA A 156 -11.71 -1.36 22.27
C ALA A 156 -10.46 -1.71 23.10
N SER A 157 -10.64 -2.33 24.27
CA SER A 157 -9.51 -2.74 25.12
C SER A 157 -8.59 -3.76 24.45
N SER A 158 -9.14 -4.67 23.62
CA SER A 158 -8.36 -5.64 22.84
C SER A 158 -7.51 -4.95 21.77
N PHE A 159 -8.11 -4.02 21.05
CA PHE A 159 -7.41 -3.17 20.09
C PHE A 159 -6.32 -2.34 20.78
N ARG A 160 -6.64 -1.64 21.86
CA ARG A 160 -5.71 -0.80 22.62
C ARG A 160 -4.50 -1.58 23.10
N LYS A 161 -4.70 -2.77 23.65
CA LYS A 161 -3.62 -3.65 24.12
C LYS A 161 -2.60 -3.97 23.03
N LYS A 162 -3.01 -4.02 21.76
CA LYS A 162 -2.17 -4.45 20.64
C LYS A 162 -1.60 -3.32 19.81
N CYS A 163 -2.39 -2.29 19.58
CA CYS A 163 -2.04 -1.24 18.62
C CYS A 163 -1.85 0.14 19.26
N GLU A 164 -2.12 0.31 20.56
CA GLU A 164 -1.89 1.58 21.24
C GLU A 164 -0.40 1.98 21.19
N ASN A 165 -0.14 3.26 21.01
CA ASN A 165 1.21 3.82 20.84
C ASN A 165 1.98 3.33 19.60
N LEU A 166 1.32 2.64 18.66
CA LEU A 166 1.86 2.36 17.34
C LEU A 166 1.38 3.44 16.36
N SER A 167 2.22 3.77 15.40
CA SER A 167 1.96 4.78 14.38
C SER A 167 2.91 4.57 13.19
N PRO A 168 2.47 4.81 11.96
CA PRO A 168 1.09 5.12 11.57
C PRO A 168 0.17 3.89 11.60
N LEU A 169 -1.14 4.11 11.65
CA LEU A 169 -2.14 3.04 11.67
C LEU A 169 -3.13 3.16 10.50
N ILE A 170 -3.49 2.02 9.94
CA ILE A 170 -4.56 1.88 8.95
C ILE A 170 -5.62 0.97 9.51
N PHE A 171 -6.83 1.47 9.63
CA PHE A 171 -8.01 0.69 9.97
C PHE A 171 -8.71 0.26 8.70
N ILE A 172 -8.96 -1.02 8.54
CA ILE A 172 -9.68 -1.56 7.39
C ILE A 172 -10.91 -2.29 7.92
N ILE A 173 -12.07 -1.93 7.40
CA ILE A 173 -13.38 -2.42 7.84
C ILE A 173 -14.05 -3.10 6.66
N GLU A 174 -14.52 -4.32 6.86
CA GLU A 174 -15.48 -5.01 5.99
C GLU A 174 -16.82 -5.12 6.73
N THR A 175 -17.88 -4.63 6.13
CA THR A 175 -19.23 -4.77 6.68
C THR A 175 -19.86 -6.10 6.30
N THR A 176 -20.90 -6.53 7.02
CA THR A 176 -21.69 -7.72 6.66
C THR A 176 -22.38 -7.58 5.32
N ASP A 177 -22.66 -6.36 4.89
CA ASP A 177 -23.26 -6.04 3.60
C ASP A 177 -22.21 -5.98 2.46
N GLY A 178 -20.92 -6.21 2.79
CA GLY A 178 -19.82 -6.35 1.83
C GLY A 178 -19.07 -5.06 1.48
N PHE A 179 -19.45 -3.91 2.04
CA PHE A 179 -18.71 -2.66 1.84
C PHE A 179 -17.36 -2.70 2.56
N ARG A 180 -16.32 -2.20 1.89
CA ARG A 180 -14.96 -2.17 2.41
C ARG A 180 -14.39 -0.77 2.36
N PHE A 181 -14.06 -0.23 3.52
CA PHE A 181 -13.52 1.11 3.68
C PHE A 181 -12.63 1.18 4.92
N GLY A 182 -12.01 2.33 5.13
CA GLY A 182 -11.18 2.50 6.31
C GLY A 182 -10.66 3.91 6.49
N GLY A 183 -9.74 4.05 7.45
CA GLY A 183 -9.09 5.32 7.75
C GLY A 183 -7.62 5.12 8.07
N TYR A 184 -6.83 6.10 7.73
CA TYR A 184 -5.40 6.21 8.04
C TYR A 184 -5.17 7.36 9.01
N THR A 185 -4.32 7.13 9.99
CA THR A 185 -3.76 8.18 10.85
C THR A 185 -2.25 8.04 10.96
N SER A 186 -1.57 9.19 10.82
CA SER A 186 -0.12 9.27 11.07
C SER A 186 0.22 9.48 12.55
N SER A 187 -0.78 9.75 13.37
CA SER A 187 -0.61 10.12 14.76
C SER A 187 -0.73 8.93 15.72
N PHE A 188 -0.01 9.01 16.83
CA PHE A 188 -0.12 8.05 17.91
C PHE A 188 -1.47 8.17 18.62
N LEU A 189 -2.11 7.02 18.83
CA LEU A 189 -3.29 6.91 19.71
C LEU A 189 -2.83 6.63 21.13
N ASN A 190 -3.45 7.30 22.10
CA ASN A 190 -3.10 7.14 23.50
C ASN A 190 -4.37 7.11 24.36
N ASN A 191 -4.60 6.00 25.06
CA ASN A 191 -5.80 5.77 25.87
C ASN A 191 -6.01 6.77 27.02
N SER A 192 -5.03 7.64 27.31
CA SER A 192 -5.19 8.73 28.26
C SER A 192 -5.90 9.96 27.68
N ARG A 193 -6.06 10.01 26.37
CA ARG A 193 -6.72 11.13 25.67
C ARG A 193 -8.24 10.97 25.71
N ASN A 194 -8.89 12.10 25.60
CA ASN A 194 -10.32 12.20 25.35
C ASN A 194 -10.54 13.47 24.53
N SER A 195 -9.87 13.55 23.39
CA SER A 195 -9.80 14.75 22.56
C SER A 195 -9.51 14.43 21.11
N PHE A 196 -9.76 15.41 20.27
CA PHE A 196 -9.32 15.37 18.88
C PHE A 196 -7.79 15.41 18.76
N ILE A 197 -7.32 14.75 17.73
CA ILE A 197 -5.93 14.73 17.28
C ILE A 197 -5.86 15.54 15.99
N ASN A 198 -4.93 16.48 15.94
CA ASN A 198 -4.57 17.19 14.73
C ASN A 198 -3.66 16.29 13.88
N ASP A 199 -4.15 15.84 12.73
CA ASP A 199 -3.42 14.99 11.81
C ASP A 199 -3.70 15.39 10.35
N PRO A 200 -2.86 16.27 9.76
CA PRO A 200 -3.03 16.74 8.40
C PRO A 200 -2.81 15.65 7.33
N TYR A 201 -2.25 14.51 7.73
CA TYR A 201 -2.01 13.37 6.84
C TYR A 201 -3.09 12.31 6.92
N SER A 202 -4.07 12.47 7.83
CA SER A 202 -5.20 11.55 7.96
C SER A 202 -6.05 11.55 6.69
N PHE A 203 -6.56 10.38 6.34
CA PHE A 203 -7.51 10.23 5.25
C PHE A 203 -8.45 9.05 5.50
N ILE A 204 -9.62 9.11 4.90
CA ILE A 204 -10.55 8.00 4.75
C ILE A 204 -10.40 7.45 3.33
N PHE A 205 -10.66 6.16 3.14
CA PHE A 205 -10.65 5.52 1.83
C PHE A 205 -11.78 4.49 1.70
N SER A 206 -12.18 4.22 0.47
CA SER A 206 -13.10 3.14 0.13
C SER A 206 -12.50 2.26 -0.96
N PHE A 207 -12.51 0.95 -0.74
CA PHE A 207 -12.13 -0.03 -1.77
C PHE A 207 -13.20 -0.13 -2.85
N ASP A 208 -14.46 0.15 -2.52
CA ASP A 208 -15.58 0.02 -3.45
C ASP A 208 -15.60 1.16 -4.46
N THR A 209 -15.40 2.40 -4.01
CA THR A 209 -15.29 3.58 -4.89
C THR A 209 -13.90 3.78 -5.45
N ARG A 210 -12.88 3.11 -4.90
CA ARG A 210 -11.46 3.24 -5.28
C ARG A 210 -10.90 4.64 -5.04
N LYS A 211 -11.42 5.35 -4.04
CA LYS A 211 -11.08 6.75 -3.74
C LYS A 211 -10.47 6.92 -2.35
N LYS A 212 -9.65 7.97 -2.23
CA LYS A 212 -9.12 8.51 -0.99
C LYS A 212 -9.74 9.88 -0.75
N TYR A 213 -10.19 10.12 0.47
CA TYR A 213 -10.81 11.36 0.92
C TYR A 213 -9.92 12.00 1.97
N LYS A 214 -9.34 13.15 1.66
CA LYS A 214 -8.42 13.85 2.55
C LYS A 214 -9.19 14.55 3.66
N ILE A 215 -8.49 14.77 4.77
CA ILE A 215 -9.02 15.58 5.86
C ILE A 215 -9.18 17.05 5.41
N ILE A 216 -10.30 17.67 5.77
CA ILE A 216 -10.57 19.10 5.53
C ILE A 216 -10.24 19.91 6.79
N LYS A 217 -10.57 19.36 7.96
CA LYS A 217 -10.32 19.98 9.27
C LYS A 217 -9.29 19.17 10.04
N ASN A 218 -8.02 19.50 9.86
CA ASN A 218 -6.90 18.75 10.43
C ASN A 218 -7.01 18.56 11.94
N GLU A 219 -7.54 19.55 12.65
CA GLU A 219 -7.70 19.57 14.11
C GLU A 219 -8.72 18.55 14.61
N GLU A 220 -9.62 18.11 13.73
CA GLU A 220 -10.68 17.13 14.01
C GLU A 220 -10.47 15.82 13.23
N ALA A 221 -9.21 15.45 12.91
CA ALA A 221 -8.94 14.31 12.06
C ALA A 221 -9.30 12.97 12.69
N VAL A 222 -8.94 12.78 13.94
CA VAL A 222 -9.24 11.57 14.71
C VAL A 222 -9.68 12.00 16.11
N PHE A 223 -10.78 11.45 16.60
CA PHE A 223 -11.18 11.61 17.98
C PHE A 223 -10.75 10.39 18.78
N ASP A 224 -9.73 10.55 19.61
CA ASP A 224 -9.19 9.49 20.47
C ASP A 224 -9.92 9.49 21.82
N ILE A 225 -10.82 8.53 21.98
CA ILE A 225 -11.70 8.40 23.13
C ILE A 225 -11.12 7.36 24.07
N LYS A 226 -10.94 7.72 25.34
CA LYS A 226 -10.50 6.77 26.36
C LYS A 226 -11.43 5.55 26.41
N ASP A 227 -10.83 4.38 26.50
CA ASP A 227 -11.51 3.07 26.60
C ASP A 227 -12.49 2.75 25.43
N ASN A 228 -12.38 3.48 24.31
CA ASN A 228 -13.15 3.26 23.10
C ASN A 228 -12.23 3.10 21.89
N PHE A 229 -12.79 2.65 20.78
CA PHE A 229 -12.12 2.76 19.49
C PHE A 229 -12.01 4.24 19.09
N PRO A 230 -10.92 4.64 18.42
CA PRO A 230 -10.83 5.98 17.85
C PRO A 230 -11.88 6.14 16.77
N SER A 231 -12.42 7.35 16.60
CA SER A 231 -13.26 7.70 15.46
C SER A 231 -12.49 8.56 14.47
N PHE A 232 -12.74 8.37 13.19
CA PHE A 232 -12.25 9.27 12.14
C PHE A 232 -13.22 10.42 11.97
N GLY A 233 -12.69 11.64 12.02
CA GLY A 233 -13.51 12.83 12.12
C GLY A 233 -14.35 12.86 13.39
N SER A 234 -15.32 13.77 13.45
CA SER A 234 -16.26 13.82 14.56
C SER A 234 -17.25 12.64 14.52
N ASN A 235 -17.69 12.22 13.33
CA ASN A 235 -18.62 11.13 13.11
C ASN A 235 -18.51 10.48 11.72
N ASP A 236 -17.41 10.68 11.01
CA ASP A 236 -17.26 10.13 9.67
C ASP A 236 -17.18 8.60 9.72
N ILE A 237 -16.41 8.03 10.65
CA ILE A 237 -16.40 6.59 10.96
C ILE A 237 -16.35 6.43 12.48
N VAL A 238 -17.36 5.79 13.05
CA VAL A 238 -17.44 5.51 14.49
C VAL A 238 -17.65 4.02 14.71
N ILE A 239 -16.72 3.41 15.44
CA ILE A 239 -16.71 1.99 15.78
C ILE A 239 -17.14 1.85 17.24
N LYS A 240 -18.07 0.94 17.52
CA LYS A 240 -18.59 0.65 18.85
C LYS A 240 -18.23 -0.77 19.25
N ASP A 241 -18.03 -1.00 20.55
CA ASP A 241 -17.80 -2.34 21.10
C ASP A 241 -18.90 -3.32 20.71
N GLY A 242 -18.54 -4.58 20.51
CA GLY A 242 -19.47 -5.64 20.13
C GLY A 242 -19.91 -5.59 18.66
N PHE A 243 -19.17 -4.92 17.82
CA PHE A 243 -19.51 -4.64 16.42
C PHE A 243 -19.63 -5.88 15.53
N LEU A 244 -19.03 -7.00 15.89
CA LEU A 244 -19.19 -8.25 15.14
C LEU A 244 -20.61 -8.80 15.24
N ASN A 245 -21.29 -8.52 16.34
CA ASN A 245 -22.64 -9.03 16.62
C ASN A 245 -23.73 -7.96 16.58
N ASN A 246 -23.36 -6.67 16.49
CA ASN A 246 -24.30 -5.57 16.63
C ASN A 246 -24.14 -4.54 15.49
N LYS A 247 -25.27 -3.96 15.04
CA LYS A 247 -25.31 -2.83 14.11
C LYS A 247 -25.28 -1.49 14.85
N THR A 248 -24.26 -1.25 15.68
CA THR A 248 -24.11 -0.02 16.48
C THR A 248 -23.04 0.92 15.96
N SER A 249 -22.11 0.41 15.18
CA SER A 249 -21.13 1.23 14.45
C SER A 249 -21.83 2.01 13.34
N TYR A 250 -21.34 3.23 13.07
CA TYR A 250 -21.99 4.08 12.08
C TYR A 250 -21.01 4.97 11.33
N SER A 251 -21.47 5.45 10.18
CA SER A 251 -20.78 6.47 9.39
C SER A 251 -21.75 7.60 9.06
N MET A 252 -21.30 8.83 9.24
CA MET A 252 -21.98 10.05 8.77
C MET A 252 -21.13 10.78 7.73
N PHE A 253 -20.17 10.07 7.14
CA PHE A 253 -19.31 10.61 6.09
C PHE A 253 -20.14 11.18 4.92
N PRO A 254 -19.79 12.38 4.40
CA PRO A 254 -18.64 13.22 4.72
C PRO A 254 -18.98 14.34 5.72
N ILE A 255 -18.16 14.52 6.75
CA ILE A 255 -18.27 15.64 7.71
C ILE A 255 -16.95 16.42 7.79
N ASN A 256 -15.87 15.71 8.16
CA ASN A 256 -14.55 16.30 8.35
C ASN A 256 -13.59 15.98 7.19
N PHE A 257 -13.98 15.07 6.29
CA PHE A 257 -13.21 14.66 5.12
C PHE A 257 -13.89 15.11 3.82
N GLU A 258 -13.08 15.13 2.73
CA GLU A 258 -13.56 15.51 1.39
C GLU A 258 -14.76 14.65 0.95
N GLU A 259 -15.75 15.30 0.36
CA GLU A 259 -16.95 14.66 -0.17
C GLU A 259 -16.64 13.96 -1.51
N ASP A 260 -17.30 12.85 -1.76
CA ASP A 260 -17.35 12.26 -3.09
C ASP A 260 -18.45 12.91 -3.92
N THR A 261 -18.06 13.88 -4.73
CA THR A 261 -19.00 14.62 -5.59
C THR A 261 -19.65 13.77 -6.70
N GLU A 262 -19.11 12.57 -6.97
CA GLU A 262 -19.68 11.61 -7.92
C GLU A 262 -20.65 10.63 -7.26
N ALA A 263 -20.57 10.48 -5.93
CA ALA A 263 -21.48 9.62 -5.17
C ALA A 263 -22.76 10.39 -4.86
N LEU A 264 -23.88 9.76 -5.14
CA LEU A 264 -25.19 10.33 -4.84
C LEU A 264 -25.65 9.90 -3.44
N GLY A 265 -26.03 10.88 -2.62
CA GLY A 265 -26.69 10.66 -1.34
C GLY A 265 -25.77 10.62 -0.11
N ALA A 266 -26.39 10.42 1.05
CA ALA A 266 -25.71 10.33 2.35
C ALA A 266 -25.08 8.93 2.57
N TYR A 267 -24.18 8.82 3.55
CA TYR A 267 -23.57 7.58 4.01
C TYR A 267 -22.83 6.80 2.91
N GLN A 268 -22.02 7.52 2.14
CA GLN A 268 -21.35 7.02 0.92
C GLN A 268 -20.44 5.81 1.15
N LEU A 269 -19.82 5.68 2.33
CA LEU A 269 -18.94 4.55 2.65
C LEU A 269 -19.70 3.22 2.82
N THR A 270 -20.98 3.29 3.15
CA THR A 270 -21.80 2.16 3.59
C THR A 270 -23.02 1.92 2.68
N GLY A 271 -22.96 2.41 1.43
CA GLY A 271 -24.02 2.22 0.44
C GLY A 271 -25.36 2.86 0.81
N GLY A 272 -25.33 4.01 1.51
CA GLY A 272 -26.52 4.76 1.89
C GLY A 272 -27.13 4.37 3.24
N VAL A 273 -26.46 3.53 4.04
CA VAL A 273 -26.95 3.07 5.34
C VAL A 273 -26.09 3.67 6.47
N LYS A 274 -26.73 4.33 7.43
CA LYS A 274 -26.02 4.98 8.54
C LYS A 274 -25.33 3.95 9.46
N PHE A 275 -26.09 2.98 9.96
CA PHE A 275 -25.61 1.99 10.93
C PHE A 275 -25.26 0.68 10.23
N PHE A 276 -24.11 0.12 10.56
CA PHE A 276 -23.64 -1.12 9.95
C PHE A 276 -23.11 -2.09 11.01
N GLN A 277 -23.12 -3.37 10.66
CA GLN A 277 -22.43 -4.41 11.38
C GLN A 277 -21.09 -4.68 10.68
N ILE A 278 -20.04 -4.81 11.46
CA ILE A 278 -18.71 -5.13 10.93
C ILE A 278 -18.59 -6.65 10.88
N LYS A 279 -18.18 -7.17 9.73
CA LYS A 279 -17.83 -8.58 9.53
C LYS A 279 -16.39 -8.85 9.97
N GLU A 280 -15.49 -7.94 9.61
CA GLU A 280 -14.08 -7.98 10.00
C GLU A 280 -13.53 -6.56 10.10
N MET A 281 -12.68 -6.36 11.10
CA MET A 281 -11.84 -5.17 11.19
C MET A 281 -10.40 -5.59 11.43
N GLU A 282 -9.51 -5.12 10.57
CA GLU A 282 -8.07 -5.31 10.68
C GLU A 282 -7.39 -3.96 10.84
N VAL A 283 -6.42 -3.89 11.77
CA VAL A 283 -5.57 -2.71 11.92
C VAL A 283 -4.15 -3.10 11.58
N ILE A 284 -3.56 -2.36 10.65
CA ILE A 284 -2.24 -2.64 10.11
C ILE A 284 -1.33 -1.42 10.20
N ILE A 285 -0.04 -1.69 10.23
CA ILE A 285 1.04 -0.70 10.24
C ILE A 285 1.74 -0.78 8.89
N PRO A 286 1.81 0.32 8.11
CA PRO A 286 2.66 0.37 6.94
C PRO A 286 4.13 0.51 7.38
N TRP A 287 4.97 -0.37 6.87
CA TRP A 287 6.42 -0.37 7.07
C TRP A 287 7.11 -0.11 5.73
N ILE A 288 8.01 0.86 5.73
CA ILE A 288 8.74 1.32 4.53
C ILE A 288 10.18 0.80 4.57
#